data_dccf0d534325639d0c71bdac6053d72c
#
_entry.id   dccf0d534325639d0c71bdac6053d72c
#
_cell.length_a   1.000
_cell.length_b   1.000
_cell.length_c   1.000
_cell.angle_alpha   90.00
_cell.angle_beta   90.00
_cell.angle_gamma   90.00
#
_symmetry.space_group_name_H-M   'P 1'
#
loop_
_entity.id
_entity.type
_entity.pdbx_description
1 polymer ?
#
loop_
_entity_poly.entity_id
_entity_poly.type
_entity_poly.pdbx_seq_one_letter_code
_entity_poly.pdbx_strand_id
1 'polypeptide(L)'
;MITNHRESNAEERQVDYNIENNLDEARKQLENLLKNQSEKGKSWVDIKGKPYLKVATLLRVLRDVFKHNLILRTKVVHDCEHRVVMMATLRKLDNGFLASGMAERFKDSKSSNPHQSRAVECCQTAAWGRAIKSLFAVGHDIATADEIDLSITNKIEEEIV
;
A
#
# COMPACT_ATOMS: atom_id res chain seq x y z
N MET A 1 -17.32 -5.11 43.79
CA MET A 1 -16.86 -4.36 42.60
C MET A 1 -16.04 -5.29 41.68
N ILE A 2 -16.68 -6.19 40.91
CA ILE A 2 -16.01 -7.17 40.02
C ILE A 2 -16.77 -7.29 38.70
N THR A 3 -17.31 -6.24 38.14
CA THR A 3 -18.11 -6.30 36.90
C THR A 3 -17.42 -5.73 35.65
N ASN A 4 -16.35 -4.94 35.77
CA ASN A 4 -15.78 -4.23 34.64
C ASN A 4 -14.81 -5.03 33.72
N HIS A 5 -14.30 -6.19 34.15
CA HIS A 5 -13.32 -6.97 33.33
C HIS A 5 -13.97 -7.91 32.30
N ARG A 6 -15.25 -8.28 32.48
CA ARG A 6 -15.92 -9.19 31.52
C ARG A 6 -16.48 -8.44 30.29
N GLU A 7 -16.93 -7.22 30.49
CA GLU A 7 -17.47 -6.40 29.39
C GLU A 7 -16.37 -5.92 28.46
N SER A 8 -15.21 -5.48 28.97
CA SER A 8 -14.07 -5.08 28.14
C SER A 8 -13.56 -6.22 27.25
N ASN A 9 -13.50 -7.44 27.77
CA ASN A 9 -13.08 -8.61 26.99
C ASN A 9 -14.06 -9.04 25.89
N ALA A 10 -15.35 -8.74 26.05
CA ALA A 10 -16.36 -9.03 25.04
C ALA A 10 -16.33 -8.01 23.91
N GLU A 11 -16.14 -6.74 24.23
CA GLU A 11 -16.00 -5.66 23.27
C GLU A 11 -14.71 -5.79 22.45
N GLU A 12 -13.57 -6.12 23.08
CA GLU A 12 -12.31 -6.38 22.40
C GLU A 12 -12.45 -7.56 21.41
N ARG A 13 -13.06 -8.67 21.80
CA ARG A 13 -13.28 -9.81 20.89
C ARG A 13 -14.22 -9.47 19.74
N GLN A 14 -15.25 -8.66 19.97
CA GLN A 14 -16.18 -8.23 18.93
C GLN A 14 -15.49 -7.31 17.92
N VAL A 15 -14.58 -6.45 18.38
CA VAL A 15 -13.79 -5.56 17.54
C VAL A 15 -12.80 -6.36 16.68
N ASP A 16 -12.12 -7.34 17.26
CA ASP A 16 -11.18 -8.19 16.53
C ASP A 16 -11.88 -9.06 15.48
N TYR A 17 -13.03 -9.63 15.78
CA TYR A 17 -13.85 -10.39 14.83
C TYR A 17 -14.28 -9.54 13.62
N ASN A 18 -14.64 -8.28 13.83
CA ASN A 18 -15.01 -7.36 12.74
C ASN A 18 -13.83 -7.04 11.83
N ILE A 19 -12.59 -7.03 12.33
CA ILE A 19 -11.41 -6.78 11.52
C ILE A 19 -11.08 -7.96 10.64
N GLU A 20 -11.07 -9.16 11.19
CA GLU A 20 -10.80 -10.38 10.42
C GLU A 20 -11.80 -10.53 9.29
N ASN A 21 -13.09 -10.32 9.54
CA ASN A 21 -14.12 -10.31 8.51
C ASN A 21 -13.88 -9.25 7.42
N ASN A 22 -13.49 -8.04 7.81
CA ASN A 22 -13.20 -6.97 6.86
C ASN A 22 -11.94 -7.28 6.04
N LEU A 23 -10.92 -7.88 6.63
CA LEU A 23 -9.72 -8.29 5.89
C LEU A 23 -10.03 -9.41 4.90
N ASP A 24 -10.84 -10.39 5.30
CA ASP A 24 -11.26 -11.48 4.43
C ASP A 24 -12.13 -10.99 3.28
N GLU A 25 -13.04 -10.05 3.54
CA GLU A 25 -13.84 -9.42 2.49
C GLU A 25 -12.96 -8.63 1.51
N ALA A 26 -12.00 -7.85 2.01
CA ALA A 26 -11.06 -7.12 1.18
C ALA A 26 -10.18 -8.06 0.34
N ARG A 27 -9.73 -9.18 0.91
CA ARG A 27 -9.00 -10.24 0.16
C ARG A 27 -9.84 -10.81 -0.97
N LYS A 28 -11.09 -11.18 -0.70
CA LYS A 28 -12.02 -11.69 -1.72
C LYS A 28 -12.24 -10.68 -2.85
N GLN A 29 -12.42 -9.41 -2.52
CA GLN A 29 -12.56 -8.35 -3.53
C GLN A 29 -11.30 -8.21 -4.38
N LEU A 30 -10.11 -8.26 -3.77
CA LEU A 30 -8.84 -8.23 -4.50
C LEU A 30 -8.66 -9.46 -5.40
N GLU A 31 -8.97 -10.66 -4.91
CA GLU A 31 -8.92 -11.88 -5.73
C GLU A 31 -9.88 -11.82 -6.92
N ASN A 32 -11.08 -11.28 -6.74
CA ASN A 32 -12.02 -11.08 -7.83
C ASN A 32 -11.51 -10.09 -8.87
N LEU A 33 -10.86 -9.00 -8.44
CA LEU A 33 -10.20 -8.06 -9.34
C LEU A 33 -9.04 -8.70 -10.08
N LEU A 34 -8.27 -9.59 -9.41
CA LEU A 34 -7.16 -10.33 -10.03
C LEU A 34 -7.66 -11.31 -11.12
N LYS A 35 -8.81 -11.94 -10.90
CA LYS A 35 -9.44 -12.87 -11.86
C LYS A 35 -10.10 -12.14 -13.04
N ASN A 36 -10.68 -10.96 -12.81
CA ASN A 36 -11.38 -10.17 -13.82
C ASN A 36 -10.44 -9.23 -14.58
N GLN A 37 -9.62 -9.80 -15.48
CA GLN A 37 -8.73 -9.01 -16.35
C GLN A 37 -9.48 -8.11 -17.37
N SER A 38 -10.81 -8.21 -17.47
CA SER A 38 -11.62 -7.38 -18.37
C SER A 38 -11.66 -5.89 -18.00
N GLU A 39 -11.28 -5.51 -16.77
CA GLU A 39 -11.14 -4.12 -16.33
C GLU A 39 -9.73 -3.55 -16.59
N LYS A 40 -9.02 -4.07 -17.59
CA LYS A 40 -7.72 -3.52 -18.03
C LYS A 40 -7.87 -2.02 -18.29
N GLY A 41 -6.99 -1.23 -17.68
CA GLY A 41 -6.93 0.22 -17.83
C GLY A 41 -7.47 1.03 -16.64
N LYS A 42 -8.54 0.60 -15.96
CA LYS A 42 -9.04 1.28 -14.75
C LYS A 42 -8.25 0.87 -13.50
N SER A 43 -8.19 -0.43 -13.25
CA SER A 43 -7.59 -1.00 -12.03
C SER A 43 -6.15 -1.47 -12.23
N TRP A 44 -5.76 -1.73 -13.46
CA TRP A 44 -4.47 -2.30 -13.84
C TRP A 44 -3.68 -1.37 -14.73
N VAL A 45 -2.36 -1.51 -14.66
CA VAL A 45 -1.42 -0.95 -15.63
C VAL A 45 -0.60 -2.10 -16.22
N ASP A 46 -0.40 -2.08 -17.54
CA ASP A 46 0.50 -3.03 -18.19
C ASP A 46 1.91 -2.45 -18.19
N ILE A 47 2.86 -3.22 -17.68
CA ILE A 47 4.28 -2.86 -17.71
C ILE A 47 5.03 -4.03 -18.33
N LYS A 48 5.56 -3.82 -19.53
CA LYS A 48 6.30 -4.83 -20.30
C LYS A 48 5.53 -6.15 -20.48
N GLY A 49 4.23 -6.06 -20.78
CA GLY A 49 3.37 -7.22 -21.01
C GLY A 49 2.87 -7.91 -19.74
N LYS A 50 3.16 -7.38 -18.55
CA LYS A 50 2.66 -7.90 -17.28
C LYS A 50 1.67 -6.93 -16.65
N PRO A 51 0.49 -7.41 -16.22
CA PRO A 51 -0.50 -6.58 -15.55
C PRO A 51 -0.12 -6.34 -14.08
N TYR A 52 -0.19 -5.07 -13.65
CA TYR A 52 0.08 -4.65 -12.28
C TYR A 52 -1.08 -3.86 -11.71
N LEU A 53 -1.43 -4.13 -10.45
CA LEU A 53 -2.52 -3.46 -9.78
C LEU A 53 -2.11 -2.05 -9.33
N LYS A 54 -2.92 -1.04 -9.62
CA LYS A 54 -2.68 0.33 -9.19
C LYS A 54 -2.88 0.47 -7.68
N VAL A 55 -2.03 1.21 -6.99
CA VAL A 55 -2.20 1.52 -5.55
C VAL A 55 -3.54 2.20 -5.28
N ALA A 56 -4.01 3.06 -6.19
CA ALA A 56 -5.33 3.68 -6.10
C ALA A 56 -6.48 2.66 -6.05
N THR A 57 -6.36 1.52 -6.75
CA THR A 57 -7.33 0.43 -6.70
C THR A 57 -7.30 -0.27 -5.34
N LEU A 58 -6.12 -0.55 -4.82
CA LEU A 58 -5.96 -1.12 -3.47
C LEU A 58 -6.58 -0.22 -2.40
N LEU A 59 -6.33 1.09 -2.48
CA LEU A 59 -6.92 2.07 -1.57
C LEU A 59 -8.44 2.12 -1.67
N ARG A 60 -9.00 1.98 -2.89
CA ARG A 60 -10.45 1.93 -3.08
C ARG A 60 -11.05 0.73 -2.38
N VAL A 61 -10.50 -0.47 -2.59
CA VAL A 61 -10.96 -1.70 -1.93
C VAL A 61 -10.94 -1.55 -0.41
N LEU A 62 -9.85 -1.03 0.13
CA LEU A 62 -9.76 -0.79 1.58
C LEU A 62 -10.83 0.18 2.08
N ARG A 63 -11.07 1.28 1.37
CA ARG A 63 -12.10 2.26 1.75
C ARG A 63 -13.51 1.69 1.64
N ASP A 64 -13.77 0.86 0.64
CA ASP A 64 -15.08 0.24 0.44
C ASP A 64 -15.41 -0.73 1.58
N VAL A 65 -14.42 -1.47 2.07
CA VAL A 65 -14.59 -2.47 3.14
C VAL A 65 -14.55 -1.83 4.53
N PHE A 66 -13.51 -1.04 4.82
CA PHE A 66 -13.31 -0.47 6.15
C PHE A 66 -14.07 0.84 6.36
N LYS A 67 -14.58 1.46 5.28
CA LYS A 67 -15.31 2.73 5.31
C LYS A 67 -14.51 3.82 6.05
N HIS A 68 -15.09 4.35 7.13
CA HIS A 68 -14.48 5.42 7.94
C HIS A 68 -13.55 4.91 9.05
N ASN A 69 -13.45 3.59 9.22
CA ASN A 69 -12.68 3.00 10.33
C ASN A 69 -11.19 2.84 10.01
N LEU A 70 -10.75 3.21 8.80
CA LEU A 70 -9.36 3.09 8.38
C LEU A 70 -8.71 4.46 8.23
N ILE A 71 -7.54 4.62 8.85
CA ILE A 71 -6.69 5.80 8.75
C ILE A 71 -5.38 5.40 8.08
N LEU A 72 -5.08 6.03 6.94
CA LEU A 72 -3.78 5.96 6.29
C LEU A 72 -3.01 7.26 6.59
N ARG A 73 -1.88 7.14 7.27
CA ARG A 73 -0.98 8.27 7.57
C ARG A 73 0.35 8.06 6.89
N THR A 74 0.94 9.16 6.43
CA THR A 74 2.29 9.18 5.90
C THR A 74 3.15 10.10 6.75
N LYS A 75 4.37 9.66 7.03
CA LYS A 75 5.40 10.42 7.74
C LYS A 75 6.66 10.45 6.88
N VAL A 76 7.24 11.62 6.71
CA VAL A 76 8.59 11.77 6.17
C VAL A 76 9.56 11.31 7.25
N VAL A 77 10.34 10.28 6.97
CA VAL A 77 11.35 9.72 7.86
C VAL A 77 12.68 10.40 7.65
N HIS A 78 13.00 10.66 6.38
CA HIS A 78 14.21 11.35 5.98
C HIS A 78 13.93 12.15 4.71
N ASP A 79 14.44 13.38 4.66
CA ASP A 79 14.38 14.23 3.48
C ASP A 79 15.67 15.05 3.36
N CYS A 80 16.36 14.90 2.24
CA CYS A 80 17.54 15.67 1.91
C CYS A 80 17.54 16.04 0.41
N GLU A 81 18.57 16.71 -0.06
CA GLU A 81 18.67 17.14 -1.46
C GLU A 81 18.55 15.98 -2.45
N HIS A 82 19.15 14.84 -2.13
CA HIS A 82 19.27 13.72 -3.07
C HIS A 82 18.26 12.59 -2.90
N ARG A 83 17.56 12.52 -1.76
CA ARG A 83 16.60 11.44 -1.50
C ARG A 83 15.51 11.83 -0.52
N VAL A 84 14.40 11.11 -0.62
CA VAL A 84 13.31 11.14 0.34
C VAL A 84 12.96 9.73 0.79
N VAL A 85 12.72 9.56 2.09
CA VAL A 85 12.26 8.31 2.71
C VAL A 85 10.94 8.60 3.42
N MET A 86 9.92 7.82 3.11
CA MET A 86 8.60 7.94 3.72
C MET A 86 8.13 6.63 4.31
N MET A 87 7.39 6.72 5.40
CA MET A 87 6.70 5.61 6.02
C MET A 87 5.20 5.86 6.00
N ALA A 88 4.48 4.91 5.44
CA ALA A 88 3.01 4.85 5.53
C ALA A 88 2.61 3.92 6.68
N THR A 89 1.56 4.29 7.39
CA THR A 89 1.00 3.49 8.48
C THR A 89 -0.51 3.40 8.30
N LEU A 90 -1.02 2.18 8.28
CA LEU A 90 -2.45 1.88 8.34
C LEU A 90 -2.86 1.62 9.77
N ARG A 91 -3.89 2.31 10.23
CA ARG A 91 -4.42 2.21 11.57
C ARG A 91 -5.95 2.18 11.54
N LYS A 92 -6.54 1.58 12.55
CA LYS A 92 -7.97 1.74 12.84
C LYS A 92 -8.24 3.09 13.51
N LEU A 93 -9.48 3.54 13.48
CA LEU A 93 -9.91 4.79 14.11
C LEU A 93 -9.68 4.78 15.64
N ASP A 94 -9.79 3.62 16.28
CA ASP A 94 -9.51 3.38 17.71
C ASP A 94 -8.00 3.32 18.06
N ASN A 95 -7.13 3.77 17.13
CA ASN A 95 -5.67 3.72 17.23
C ASN A 95 -5.03 2.33 17.11
N GLY A 96 -5.79 1.30 16.77
CA GLY A 96 -5.25 -0.03 16.48
C GLY A 96 -4.28 0.02 15.28
N PHE A 97 -3.02 -0.41 15.47
CA PHE A 97 -2.06 -0.57 14.38
C PHE A 97 -2.44 -1.78 13.53
N LEU A 98 -2.42 -1.63 12.21
CA LEU A 98 -2.70 -2.70 11.27
C LEU A 98 -1.46 -3.09 10.45
N ALA A 99 -0.84 -2.13 9.81
CA ALA A 99 0.30 -2.38 8.94
C ALA A 99 1.13 -1.12 8.70
N SER A 100 2.37 -1.30 8.24
CA SER A 100 3.20 -0.20 7.77
C SER A 100 3.99 -0.60 6.52
N GLY A 101 4.42 0.40 5.77
CA GLY A 101 5.30 0.25 4.62
C GLY A 101 6.22 1.44 4.49
N MET A 102 7.46 1.20 4.13
CA MET A 102 8.46 2.25 3.93
C MET A 102 8.92 2.24 2.49
N ALA A 103 9.16 3.42 1.92
CA ALA A 103 9.73 3.58 0.59
C ALA A 103 10.81 4.66 0.61
N GLU A 104 11.74 4.54 -0.32
CA GLU A 104 12.80 5.50 -0.60
C GLU A 104 12.77 5.85 -2.08
N ARG A 105 13.06 7.11 -2.42
CA ARG A 105 13.24 7.60 -3.78
C ARG A 105 14.38 8.60 -3.85
N PHE A 106 15.18 8.50 -4.90
CA PHE A 106 16.16 9.51 -5.24
C PHE A 106 15.49 10.70 -5.93
N LYS A 107 15.98 11.88 -5.64
CA LYS A 107 15.47 13.14 -6.18
C LYS A 107 16.40 13.63 -7.29
N ASP A 108 15.79 14.00 -8.41
CA ASP A 108 16.45 14.77 -9.47
C ASP A 108 15.38 15.57 -10.22
N SER A 109 15.25 16.84 -9.89
CA SER A 109 14.24 17.72 -10.50
C SER A 109 14.47 17.97 -11.99
N LYS A 110 15.67 17.71 -12.51
CA LYS A 110 16.02 17.86 -13.92
C LYS A 110 15.87 16.56 -14.70
N SER A 111 15.67 15.45 -14.02
CA SER A 111 15.49 14.16 -14.65
C SER A 111 14.21 14.10 -15.48
N SER A 112 14.27 13.51 -16.65
CA SER A 112 13.09 13.14 -17.43
C SER A 112 12.34 11.96 -16.83
N ASN A 113 12.96 11.23 -15.89
CA ASN A 113 12.32 10.14 -15.17
C ASN A 113 11.34 10.71 -14.12
N PRO A 114 10.02 10.45 -14.24
CA PRO A 114 9.02 10.97 -13.29
C PRO A 114 9.23 10.51 -11.85
N HIS A 115 9.90 9.36 -11.63
CA HIS A 115 10.21 8.87 -10.27
C HIS A 115 11.28 9.71 -9.57
N GLN A 116 12.14 10.38 -10.32
CA GLN A 116 13.14 11.29 -9.77
C GLN A 116 12.61 12.72 -9.69
N SER A 117 11.95 13.22 -10.75
CA SER A 117 11.40 14.59 -10.77
C SER A 117 10.21 14.77 -9.83
N ARG A 118 9.45 13.70 -9.53
CA ARG A 118 8.32 13.65 -8.58
C ARG A 118 8.59 12.68 -7.45
N ALA A 119 9.82 12.64 -6.96
CA ALA A 119 10.27 11.64 -5.98
C ALA A 119 9.40 11.60 -4.71
N VAL A 120 8.89 12.73 -4.27
CA VAL A 120 8.04 12.83 -3.06
C VAL A 120 6.72 12.10 -3.26
N GLU A 121 6.00 12.38 -4.35
CA GLU A 121 4.71 11.75 -4.64
C GLU A 121 4.87 10.25 -4.92
N CYS A 122 5.90 9.89 -5.69
CA CYS A 122 6.20 8.48 -5.99
C CYS A 122 6.62 7.71 -4.73
N CYS A 123 7.39 8.34 -3.84
CA CYS A 123 7.78 7.75 -2.56
C CYS A 123 6.55 7.52 -1.66
N GLN A 124 5.65 8.48 -1.58
CA GLN A 124 4.41 8.35 -0.82
C GLN A 124 3.55 7.20 -1.35
N THR A 125 3.33 7.14 -2.66
CA THR A 125 2.51 6.10 -3.30
C THR A 125 3.11 4.72 -3.10
N ALA A 126 4.44 4.60 -3.22
CA ALA A 126 5.14 3.34 -2.97
C ALA A 126 5.06 2.89 -1.50
N ALA A 127 5.17 3.83 -0.55
CA ALA A 127 5.00 3.52 0.88
C ALA A 127 3.58 3.02 1.18
N TRP A 128 2.55 3.64 0.58
CA TRP A 128 1.16 3.17 0.69
C TRP A 128 0.99 1.75 0.13
N GLY A 129 1.51 1.50 -1.07
CA GLY A 129 1.45 0.18 -1.70
C GLY A 129 2.05 -0.90 -0.80
N ARG A 130 3.21 -0.65 -0.21
CA ARG A 130 3.89 -1.57 0.71
C ARG A 130 3.11 -1.78 2.01
N ALA A 131 2.53 -0.73 2.60
CA ALA A 131 1.70 -0.86 3.80
C ALA A 131 0.46 -1.71 3.53
N ILE A 132 -0.22 -1.50 2.39
CA ILE A 132 -1.40 -2.26 2.02
C ILE A 132 -1.05 -3.74 1.74
N LYS A 133 0.04 -3.99 1.04
CA LYS A 133 0.53 -5.37 0.81
C LYS A 133 0.83 -6.09 2.11
N SER A 134 1.50 -5.41 3.05
CA SER A 134 1.81 -5.96 4.37
C SER A 134 0.55 -6.31 5.15
N LEU A 135 -0.53 -5.51 5.02
CA LEU A 135 -1.82 -5.79 5.64
C LEU A 135 -2.46 -7.09 5.11
N PHE A 136 -2.39 -7.31 3.81
CA PHE A 136 -3.03 -8.48 3.20
C PHE A 136 -2.19 -9.74 3.31
N ALA A 137 -0.93 -9.67 3.73
CA ALA A 137 0.04 -10.77 3.69
C ALA A 137 0.04 -11.50 2.33
N VAL A 138 -0.34 -10.77 1.27
CA VAL A 138 -0.37 -11.32 -0.08
C VAL A 138 1.06 -11.44 -0.53
N GLY A 139 1.46 -12.65 -0.91
CA GLY A 139 2.79 -12.94 -1.40
C GLY A 139 3.20 -12.04 -2.57
N HIS A 140 4.37 -12.28 -3.11
CA HIS A 140 5.06 -11.46 -4.12
C HIS A 140 4.26 -11.15 -5.41
N ASP A 141 3.05 -11.69 -5.57
CA ASP A 141 2.27 -11.62 -6.81
C ASP A 141 1.52 -10.30 -7.04
N ILE A 142 1.42 -9.44 -6.02
CA ILE A 142 0.87 -8.09 -6.21
C ILE A 142 2.04 -7.09 -6.19
N ALA A 143 2.79 -7.00 -7.28
CA ALA A 143 3.67 -5.88 -7.47
C ALA A 143 2.82 -4.63 -7.78
N THR A 144 3.12 -3.51 -7.12
CA THR A 144 2.55 -2.22 -7.51
C THR A 144 3.33 -1.66 -8.68
N ALA A 145 2.67 -0.89 -9.55
CA ALA A 145 3.33 -0.25 -10.69
C ALA A 145 4.59 0.53 -10.28
N ASP A 146 4.58 1.11 -9.08
CA ASP A 146 5.70 1.88 -8.53
C ASP A 146 6.93 1.05 -8.12
N GLU A 147 6.78 -0.27 -7.94
CA GLU A 147 7.92 -1.13 -7.56
C GLU A 147 8.73 -1.61 -8.75
N ILE A 148 8.17 -1.55 -9.94
CA ILE A 148 8.75 -2.16 -11.14
C ILE A 148 9.71 -1.22 -11.84
N ASP A 149 9.47 0.07 -11.81
CA ASP A 149 10.36 1.04 -12.44
C ASP A 149 11.77 1.04 -11.82
N LEU A 150 11.92 0.64 -10.56
CA LEU A 150 13.25 0.47 -9.95
C LEU A 150 14.05 -0.68 -10.58
N SER A 151 13.38 -1.78 -10.94
CA SER A 151 14.06 -2.92 -11.56
C SER A 151 14.49 -2.65 -13.01
N ILE A 152 13.82 -1.71 -13.66
CA ILE A 152 14.10 -1.30 -15.05
C ILE A 152 15.26 -0.33 -15.08
N THR A 153 15.30 0.64 -14.18
CA THR A 153 16.36 1.64 -14.09
C THR A 153 17.69 0.97 -13.73
N ASN A 154 17.70 0.07 -12.77
CA ASN A 154 18.91 -0.66 -12.36
C ASN A 154 19.48 -1.55 -13.47
N LYS A 155 18.62 -2.17 -14.32
CA LYS A 155 19.10 -2.96 -15.47
C LYS A 155 19.69 -2.13 -16.60
N ILE A 156 19.19 -0.91 -16.79
CA ILE A 156 19.76 0.00 -17.82
C ILE A 156 21.13 0.52 -17.35
N GLU A 157 21.32 0.75 -16.05
CA GLU A 157 22.61 1.15 -15.50
C GLU A 157 23.65 0.04 -15.54
N GLU A 158 23.24 -1.23 -15.40
CA GLU A 158 24.13 -2.40 -15.52
C GLU A 158 24.51 -2.74 -16.97
N GLU A 159 23.70 -2.36 -17.96
CA GLU A 159 23.98 -2.59 -19.39
C GLU A 159 24.84 -1.47 -20.04
N ILE A 160 25.09 -0.36 -19.33
CA ILE A 160 25.87 0.81 -19.83
C ILE A 160 27.31 0.81 -19.26
N VAL A 161 27.63 -0.13 -18.35
CA VAL A 161 28.99 -0.33 -17.82
C VAL A 161 29.64 -1.50 -18.52
#